data_bac858372f3ac4670a967eaac10054b4
#
_entry.id   bac858372f3ac4670a967eaac10054b4
#
_cell.length_a   1.000
_cell.length_b   1.000
_cell.length_c   1.000
_cell.angle_alpha   90.00
_cell.angle_beta   90.00
_cell.angle_gamma   90.00
#
_symmetry.space_group_name_H-M   'P 1'
#
loop_
_entity.id
_entity.type
_entity.pdbx_description
1 polymer ?
#
loop_
_entity_poly.entity_id
_entity_poly.type
_entity_poly.pdbx_seq_one_letter_code
_entity_poly.pdbx_strand_id
1 'polypeptide(L)'
;MAELLLDTDVFVDHLRQTRAIDPRTDNLSYSTVTRAELFAGRRDHEPAVRALLAPLREYPVDRSIAERAGVIRRETGVALPDSLIAGTALVHSLTLVTRNKRHFERVRHLRIRGPA
;
A
#
# COMPACT_ATOMS: atom_id res chain seq x y z
N MET A 1 -11.02 -8.19 -13.30
CA MET A 1 -10.15 -7.08 -12.90
C MET A 1 -9.21 -7.55 -11.80
N ALA A 2 -7.99 -7.05 -11.79
CA ALA A 2 -7.02 -7.43 -10.78
C ALA A 2 -7.36 -6.79 -9.42
N GLU A 3 -7.06 -7.53 -8.36
CA GLU A 3 -7.20 -7.04 -6.99
C GLU A 3 -5.87 -6.48 -6.54
N LEU A 4 -5.78 -5.16 -6.42
CA LEU A 4 -4.53 -4.44 -6.20
C LEU A 4 -4.51 -3.72 -4.86
N LEU A 5 -3.38 -3.80 -4.16
CA LEU A 5 -3.09 -3.00 -2.99
C LEU A 5 -2.04 -1.95 -3.39
N LEU A 6 -2.37 -0.69 -3.26
CA LEU A 6 -1.47 0.40 -3.64
C LEU A 6 -0.55 0.76 -2.47
N ASP A 7 0.76 0.76 -2.74
CA ASP A 7 1.74 1.25 -1.77
C ASP A 7 1.62 2.78 -1.64
N THR A 8 2.07 3.30 -0.53
CA THR A 8 1.99 4.73 -0.22
C THR A 8 2.62 5.61 -1.31
N ASP A 9 3.74 5.15 -1.92
CA ASP A 9 4.44 5.92 -2.94
C ASP A 9 3.57 6.22 -4.18
N VAL A 10 2.63 5.33 -4.49
CA VAL A 10 1.68 5.52 -5.61
C VAL A 10 0.77 6.72 -5.34
N PHE A 11 0.29 6.85 -4.10
CA PHE A 11 -0.54 7.99 -3.69
C PHE A 11 0.27 9.29 -3.65
N VAL A 12 1.51 9.23 -3.19
CA VAL A 12 2.40 10.40 -3.18
C VAL A 12 2.61 10.92 -4.60
N ASP A 13 2.85 10.03 -5.56
CA ASP A 13 2.99 10.41 -6.96
C ASP A 13 1.73 11.08 -7.50
N HIS A 14 0.54 10.55 -7.16
CA HIS A 14 -0.73 11.14 -7.56
C HIS A 14 -0.88 12.56 -6.98
N LEU A 15 -0.60 12.72 -5.69
CA LEU A 15 -0.70 14.03 -5.02
C LEU A 15 0.29 15.04 -5.58
N ARG A 16 1.44 14.58 -6.07
CA ARG A 16 2.44 15.43 -6.75
C ARG A 16 2.15 15.62 -8.23
N GLN A 17 1.06 15.03 -8.73
CA GLN A 17 0.64 15.09 -10.13
C GLN A 17 1.66 14.50 -11.11
N THR A 18 2.52 13.61 -10.63
CA THR A 18 3.49 12.94 -11.49
C THR A 18 2.90 11.72 -12.17
N ARG A 19 1.89 11.10 -11.55
CA ARG A 19 1.22 9.92 -12.10
C ARG A 19 -0.18 9.80 -11.49
N ALA A 20 -1.20 9.78 -12.34
CA ALA A 20 -2.59 9.70 -11.89
C ALA A 20 -3.00 8.27 -11.54
N ILE A 21 -3.88 8.13 -10.54
CA ILE A 21 -4.56 6.88 -10.20
C ILE A 21 -5.93 6.92 -10.85
N ASP A 22 -6.28 5.86 -11.59
CA ASP A 22 -7.63 5.71 -12.15
C ASP A 22 -8.34 4.58 -11.39
N PRO A 23 -9.29 4.89 -10.49
CA PRO A 23 -9.95 3.86 -9.69
C PRO A 23 -10.91 2.99 -10.49
N ARG A 24 -11.15 3.28 -11.80
CA ARG A 24 -12.08 2.54 -12.61
C ARG A 24 -11.49 1.33 -13.32
N THR A 25 -10.15 1.23 -13.38
CA THR A 25 -9.49 0.20 -14.18
C THR A 25 -9.36 -1.14 -13.47
N ASP A 26 -9.18 -1.13 -12.15
CA ASP A 26 -8.99 -2.32 -11.32
C ASP A 26 -9.64 -2.12 -9.96
N ASN A 27 -9.72 -3.18 -9.17
CA ASN A 27 -10.17 -3.09 -7.78
C ASN A 27 -9.00 -2.60 -6.92
N LEU A 28 -8.99 -1.33 -6.62
CA LEU A 28 -7.92 -0.67 -5.89
C LEU A 28 -8.20 -0.62 -4.40
N SER A 29 -7.18 -0.88 -3.61
CA SER A 29 -7.26 -0.86 -2.16
C SER A 29 -5.97 -0.31 -1.56
N TYR A 30 -5.99 -0.06 -0.27
CA TYR A 30 -4.83 0.43 0.47
C TYR A 30 -4.93 0.01 1.94
N SER A 31 -3.80 0.04 2.62
CA SER A 31 -3.72 -0.28 4.06
C SER A 31 -3.95 0.99 4.90
N THR A 32 -4.49 0.82 6.10
CA THR A 32 -4.54 1.91 7.09
C THR A 32 -3.15 2.47 7.40
N VAL A 33 -2.08 1.69 7.19
CA VAL A 33 -0.70 2.20 7.28
C VAL A 33 -0.48 3.33 6.28
N THR A 34 -0.96 3.16 5.05
CA THR A 34 -0.88 4.20 4.01
C THR A 34 -1.64 5.45 4.42
N ARG A 35 -2.84 5.30 5.00
CA ARG A 35 -3.58 6.43 5.54
C ARG A 35 -2.74 7.19 6.57
N ALA A 36 -2.13 6.47 7.52
CA ALA A 36 -1.28 7.08 8.55
C ALA A 36 -0.10 7.83 7.93
N GLU A 37 0.57 7.22 6.96
CA GLU A 37 1.73 7.84 6.31
C GLU A 37 1.34 9.10 5.53
N LEU A 38 0.20 9.08 4.84
CA LEU A 38 -0.28 10.25 4.10
C LEU A 38 -0.70 11.38 5.03
N PHE A 39 -1.35 11.06 6.16
CA PHE A 39 -1.73 12.06 7.15
C PHE A 39 -0.55 12.60 7.96
N ALA A 40 0.58 11.90 7.97
CA ALA A 40 1.82 12.39 8.57
C ALA A 40 2.50 13.44 7.70
N GLY A 41 2.04 13.64 6.47
CA GLY A 41 2.53 14.66 5.57
C GLY A 41 2.03 16.05 5.95
N ARG A 42 1.88 16.92 4.95
CA ARG A 42 1.48 18.30 5.18
C ARG A 42 0.01 18.39 5.61
N ARG A 43 -0.23 19.24 6.62
CA ARG A 43 -1.59 19.47 7.14
C ARG A 43 -2.56 19.98 6.07
N ASP A 44 -2.10 20.84 5.19
CA ASP A 44 -2.94 21.42 4.14
C ASP A 44 -3.31 20.42 3.04
N HIS A 45 -2.67 19.24 3.00
CA HIS A 45 -3.01 18.17 2.08
C HIS A 45 -4.14 17.25 2.59
N GLU A 46 -4.57 17.38 3.84
CA GLU A 46 -5.54 16.43 4.42
C GLU A 46 -6.85 16.32 3.64
N PRO A 47 -7.47 17.43 3.18
CA PRO A 47 -8.70 17.29 2.40
C PRO A 47 -8.48 16.52 1.08
N ALA A 48 -7.35 16.76 0.41
CA ALA A 48 -7.00 16.04 -0.81
C ALA A 48 -6.76 14.55 -0.55
N VAL A 49 -6.10 14.22 0.56
CA VAL A 49 -5.87 12.83 0.97
C VAL A 49 -7.21 12.12 1.21
N ARG A 50 -8.11 12.73 1.96
CA ARG A 50 -9.43 12.15 2.22
C ARG A 50 -10.20 11.90 0.93
N ALA A 51 -10.20 12.87 0.03
CA ALA A 51 -10.89 12.75 -1.25
C ALA A 51 -10.30 11.63 -2.10
N LEU A 52 -8.98 11.50 -2.12
CA LEU A 52 -8.27 10.47 -2.89
C LEU A 52 -8.59 9.06 -2.38
N LEU A 53 -8.64 8.88 -1.06
CA LEU A 53 -8.86 7.57 -0.45
C LEU A 53 -10.34 7.16 -0.44
N ALA A 54 -11.26 8.11 -0.45
CA ALA A 54 -12.69 7.85 -0.24
C ALA A 54 -13.28 6.79 -1.18
N PRO A 55 -12.99 6.75 -2.49
CA PRO A 55 -13.57 5.74 -3.38
C PRO A 55 -12.89 4.37 -3.31
N LEU A 56 -11.79 4.24 -2.58
CA LEU A 56 -10.98 3.03 -2.56
C LEU A 56 -11.28 2.19 -1.33
N ARG A 57 -11.04 0.88 -1.44
CA ARG A 57 -11.21 -0.03 -0.30
C ARG A 57 -10.05 0.11 0.68
N GLU A 58 -10.37 0.26 1.96
CA GLU A 58 -9.37 0.32 3.03
C GLU A 58 -9.29 -1.01 3.77
N TYR A 59 -8.08 -1.52 3.95
CA TYR A 59 -7.82 -2.71 4.77
C TYR A 59 -7.18 -2.29 6.09
N PRO A 60 -7.86 -2.53 7.22
CA PRO A 60 -7.26 -2.25 8.52
C PRO A 60 -6.20 -3.29 8.86
N VAL A 61 -5.19 -2.89 9.64
CA VAL A 61 -4.23 -3.83 10.21
C VAL A 61 -4.91 -4.57 11.33
N ASP A 62 -5.14 -5.86 11.10
CA ASP A 62 -5.70 -6.74 12.13
C ASP A 62 -4.60 -7.66 12.69
N ARG A 63 -5.01 -8.58 13.57
CA ARG A 63 -4.08 -9.51 14.22
C ARG A 63 -3.31 -10.35 13.20
N SER A 64 -3.98 -10.87 12.21
CA SER A 64 -3.39 -11.73 11.18
C SER A 64 -2.33 -11.00 10.38
N ILE A 65 -2.64 -9.77 9.98
CA ILE A 65 -1.71 -8.91 9.24
C ILE A 65 -0.52 -8.52 10.12
N ALA A 66 -0.78 -8.17 11.38
CA ALA A 66 0.29 -7.77 12.32
C ALA A 66 1.29 -8.91 12.53
N GLU A 67 0.79 -10.14 12.74
CA GLU A 67 1.66 -11.30 12.92
C GLU A 67 2.46 -11.61 11.65
N ARG A 68 1.82 -11.57 10.50
CA ARG A 68 2.50 -11.80 9.22
C ARG A 68 3.60 -10.75 8.99
N ALA A 69 3.30 -9.49 9.28
CA ALA A 69 4.27 -8.40 9.14
C ALA A 69 5.49 -8.57 10.04
N GLY A 70 5.27 -9.03 11.28
CA GLY A 70 6.35 -9.32 12.20
C GLY A 70 7.29 -10.39 11.65
N VAL A 71 6.73 -11.45 11.07
CA VAL A 71 7.52 -12.52 10.44
C VAL A 71 8.30 -11.98 9.24
N ILE A 72 7.66 -11.18 8.39
CA ILE A 72 8.33 -10.56 7.24
C ILE A 72 9.52 -9.71 7.70
N ARG A 73 9.31 -8.87 8.70
CA ARG A 73 10.38 -8.04 9.25
C ARG A 73 11.55 -8.88 9.75
N ARG A 74 11.26 -9.95 10.49
CA ARG A 74 12.29 -10.83 11.04
C ARG A 74 13.09 -11.53 9.93
N GLU A 75 12.42 -11.99 8.89
CA GLU A 75 13.04 -12.78 7.82
C GLU A 75 13.75 -11.94 6.77
N THR A 76 13.27 -10.72 6.50
CA THR A 76 13.75 -9.93 5.37
C THR A 76 14.46 -8.65 5.75
N GLY A 77 14.23 -8.14 6.96
CA GLY A 77 14.73 -6.83 7.36
C GLY A 77 13.94 -5.65 6.81
N VAL A 78 12.87 -5.90 6.04
CA VAL A 78 12.00 -4.83 5.51
C VAL A 78 11.40 -4.05 6.68
N ALA A 79 11.41 -2.72 6.62
CA ALA A 79 10.91 -1.86 7.69
C ALA A 79 9.47 -2.22 8.05
N LEU A 80 9.11 -2.06 9.32
CA LEU A 80 7.82 -2.53 9.81
C LEU A 80 6.61 -1.94 9.07
N PRO A 81 6.56 -0.65 8.74
CA PRO A 81 5.44 -0.12 7.95
C PRO A 81 5.27 -0.82 6.61
N ASP A 82 6.37 -1.05 5.89
CA ASP A 82 6.32 -1.76 4.61
C ASP A 82 6.00 -3.23 4.78
N SER A 83 6.47 -3.85 5.87
CA SER A 83 6.10 -5.23 6.21
C SER A 83 4.61 -5.36 6.48
N LEU A 84 3.98 -4.36 7.10
CA LEU A 84 2.53 -4.33 7.32
C LEU A 84 1.77 -4.21 6.00
N ILE A 85 2.26 -3.42 5.06
CA ILE A 85 1.66 -3.31 3.73
C ILE A 85 1.79 -4.63 2.97
N ALA A 86 2.99 -5.22 2.96
CA ALA A 86 3.22 -6.52 2.33
C ALA A 86 2.37 -7.63 2.97
N GLY A 87 2.27 -7.62 4.29
CA GLY A 87 1.43 -8.57 5.04
C GLY A 87 -0.04 -8.46 4.66
N THR A 88 -0.53 -7.24 4.46
CA THR A 88 -1.90 -7.00 4.01
C THR A 88 -2.13 -7.65 2.64
N ALA A 89 -1.22 -7.45 1.71
CA ALA A 89 -1.31 -8.03 0.37
C ALA A 89 -1.33 -9.57 0.44
N LEU A 90 -0.47 -10.16 1.27
CA LEU A 90 -0.42 -11.62 1.41
C LEU A 90 -1.68 -12.19 2.04
N VAL A 91 -2.16 -11.61 3.14
CA VAL A 91 -3.35 -12.11 3.85
C VAL A 91 -4.59 -12.03 2.96
N HIS A 92 -4.73 -10.98 2.17
CA HIS A 92 -5.90 -10.78 1.33
C HIS A 92 -5.69 -11.19 -0.13
N SER A 93 -4.57 -11.83 -0.45
CA SER A 93 -4.26 -12.31 -1.82
C SER A 93 -4.32 -11.19 -2.86
N LEU A 94 -3.74 -10.05 -2.52
CA LEU A 94 -3.69 -8.88 -3.40
C LEU A 94 -2.32 -8.76 -4.07
N THR A 95 -2.29 -8.16 -5.24
CA THR A 95 -1.03 -7.78 -5.89
C THR A 95 -0.63 -6.40 -5.38
N LEU A 96 0.58 -6.28 -4.87
CA LEU A 96 1.11 -5.00 -4.41
C LEU A 96 1.57 -4.17 -5.60
N VAL A 97 1.05 -2.96 -5.73
CA VAL A 97 1.50 -1.99 -6.72
C VAL A 97 2.44 -1.01 -6.02
N THR A 98 3.69 -1.00 -6.44
CA THR A 98 4.71 -0.13 -5.85
C THR A 98 5.69 0.34 -6.91
N ARG A 99 6.17 1.57 -6.77
CA ARG A 99 7.27 2.10 -7.55
C ARG A 99 8.60 1.46 -7.15
N ASN A 100 8.68 0.94 -5.92
CA ASN A 100 9.91 0.44 -5.31
C ASN A 100 9.90 -1.08 -5.19
N LYS A 101 9.83 -1.78 -6.34
CA LYS A 101 9.75 -3.25 -6.37
C LYS A 101 10.91 -3.92 -5.64
N ARG A 102 12.12 -3.40 -5.82
CA ARG A 102 13.33 -3.97 -5.23
C ARG A 102 13.24 -4.08 -3.71
N HIS A 103 12.55 -3.14 -3.08
CA HIS A 103 12.38 -3.09 -1.63
C HIS A 103 11.58 -4.28 -1.10
N PHE A 104 10.71 -4.87 -1.94
CA PHE A 104 9.81 -5.96 -1.55
C PHE A 104 10.20 -7.33 -2.13
N GLU A 105 11.27 -7.41 -2.92
CA GLU A 105 11.66 -8.65 -3.62
C GLU A 105 11.90 -9.84 -2.68
N ARG A 106 12.36 -9.58 -1.45
CA ARG A 106 12.67 -10.63 -0.47
C ARG A 106 11.44 -11.22 0.19
N VAL A 107 10.29 -10.59 0.02
CA VAL A 107 9.05 -11.08 0.64
C VAL A 107 8.52 -12.25 -0.17
N ARG A 108 8.53 -13.45 0.44
CA ARG A 108 8.13 -14.68 -0.23
C ARG A 108 6.65 -14.64 -0.58
N HIS A 109 6.31 -15.14 -1.76
CA HIS A 109 4.94 -15.29 -2.28
C HIS A 109 4.23 -13.97 -2.58
N LEU A 110 4.87 -12.83 -2.38
CA LEU A 110 4.26 -11.53 -2.67
C LEU A 110 4.28 -11.28 -4.17
N ARG A 111 3.10 -11.04 -4.74
CA ARG A 111 2.99 -10.60 -6.13
C ARG A 111 3.14 -9.08 -6.16
N ILE A 112 4.03 -8.61 -7.02
CA ILE A 112 4.40 -7.19 -7.11
C ILE A 112 4.28 -6.76 -8.56
N ARG A 113 3.76 -5.55 -8.77
CA ARG A 113 3.84 -4.94 -10.09
C ARG A 113 4.09 -3.42 -9.94
N GLY A 114 4.67 -2.82 -10.99
CA GLY A 114 4.88 -1.38 -11.02
C GLY A 114 3.60 -0.63 -11.35
N PRO A 115 3.56 0.68 -11.04
CA PRO A 115 2.47 1.54 -11.49
C PRO A 115 2.53 1.64 -13.02
N ALA A 116 1.41 1.44 -13.67
CA ALA A 116 1.35 1.48 -15.13
C ALA A 116 1.27 2.90 -15.65
#